data_9d9c9fa3d93ad88d92d5a4e1d1ac4a45
#
_entry.id   9d9c9fa3d93ad88d92d5a4e1d1ac4a45
#
_cell.length_a   1.000
_cell.length_b   1.000
_cell.length_c   1.000
_cell.angle_alpha   90.00
_cell.angle_beta   90.00
_cell.angle_gamma   90.00
#
_symmetry.space_group_name_H-M   'P 1'
#
loop_
_entity.id
_entity.type
_entity.pdbx_description
1 polymer ?
#
loop_
_entity_poly.entity_id
_entity_poly.type
_entity_poly.pdbx_seq_one_letter_code
_entity_poly.pdbx_strand_id
1 'polypeptide(L)'
;MDNPALKSTLTRDEICEILRSDLLAGKFHYDQPLRETTLAKRFGVSRGPIRDAFLKLSQEGSLVYEPNRGVRVQSAIADEE
;
A
#
# COMPACT_ATOMS: atom_id res chain seq x y z
N MET A 1 -26.57 -0.29 -7.91
CA MET A 1 -26.08 -0.16 -7.78
C MET A 1 -25.37 -0.25 -7.49
N ASP A 2 -25.22 -0.24 -7.45
CA ASP A 2 -24.45 -0.20 -7.26
C ASP A 2 -23.65 -0.41 -7.06
N ASN A 3 -23.49 -0.39 -7.00
CA ASN A 3 -22.70 -0.41 -6.81
C ASN A 3 -21.76 -0.67 -6.36
N PRO A 4 -21.75 -1.29 -6.83
CA PRO A 4 -20.58 -1.92 -6.34
C PRO A 4 -19.52 -0.92 -6.34
N ALA A 5 -19.47 -0.23 -7.30
CA ALA A 5 -18.46 0.74 -7.36
C ALA A 5 -18.47 1.52 -6.15
N LEU A 6 -19.51 1.49 -5.52
CA LEU A 6 -19.56 2.19 -4.38
C LEU A 6 -18.62 1.84 -3.41
N LYS A 7 -18.27 0.65 -3.39
CA LYS A 7 -17.37 0.26 -2.46
C LYS A 7 -16.09 0.79 -2.71
N SER A 8 -15.85 1.27 -3.84
CA SER A 8 -14.56 1.72 -4.16
C SER A 8 -14.37 3.11 -3.81
N THR A 9 -14.88 3.55 -2.74
CA THR A 9 -14.69 4.91 -2.35
C THR A 9 -13.58 5.06 -1.34
N LEU A 10 -12.75 4.07 -1.17
CA LEU A 10 -11.63 4.20 -0.26
C LEU A 10 -10.72 5.33 -0.74
N THR A 11 -10.36 6.19 0.17
CA THR A 11 -9.48 7.30 -0.16
C THR A 11 -8.04 6.89 0.03
N ARG A 12 -7.13 7.69 -0.44
CA ARG A 12 -5.71 7.44 -0.25
C ARG A 12 -5.41 7.26 1.23
N ASP A 13 -5.97 8.10 2.07
CA ASP A 13 -5.68 8.03 3.51
C ASP A 13 -6.19 6.73 4.12
N GLU A 14 -7.35 6.27 3.69
CA GLU A 14 -7.90 5.02 4.20
C GLU A 14 -7.03 3.85 3.74
N ILE A 15 -6.57 3.89 2.51
CA ILE A 15 -5.72 2.85 1.98
C ILE A 15 -4.39 2.83 2.76
N CYS A 16 -3.85 4.02 3.06
CA CYS A 16 -2.63 4.11 3.84
C CYS A 16 -2.82 3.48 5.22
N GLU A 17 -3.96 3.73 5.85
CA GLU A 17 -4.22 3.17 7.18
C GLU A 17 -4.28 1.66 7.13
N ILE A 18 -4.94 1.12 6.12
CA ILE A 18 -5.05 -0.33 6.00
C ILE A 18 -3.67 -0.94 5.75
N LEU A 19 -2.91 -0.35 4.84
CA LEU A 19 -1.59 -0.89 4.54
C LEU A 19 -0.65 -0.74 5.73
N ARG A 20 -0.73 0.37 6.43
CA ARG A 20 0.12 0.58 7.60
C ARG A 20 -0.21 -0.47 8.66
N SER A 21 -1.50 -0.76 8.83
CA SER A 21 -1.93 -1.76 9.77
C SER A 21 -1.42 -3.14 9.35
N ASP A 22 -1.47 -3.45 8.06
CA ASP A 22 -0.99 -4.72 7.55
C ASP A 22 0.53 -4.85 7.76
N LEU A 23 1.26 -3.77 7.56
CA LEU A 23 2.69 -3.79 7.77
C LEU A 23 3.01 -4.05 9.24
N LEU A 24 2.28 -3.42 10.13
CA LEU A 24 2.51 -3.62 11.55
C LEU A 24 2.10 -5.01 12.00
N ALA A 25 1.13 -5.59 11.32
CA ALA A 25 0.68 -6.92 11.67
C ALA A 25 1.57 -8.01 11.08
N GLY A 26 2.60 -7.62 10.33
CA GLY A 26 3.50 -8.59 9.75
C GLY A 26 2.93 -9.33 8.56
N LYS A 27 1.95 -8.76 7.88
CA LYS A 27 1.36 -9.43 6.74
C LYS A 27 2.21 -9.33 5.49
N PHE A 28 3.19 -8.45 5.49
CA PHE A 28 4.10 -8.33 4.37
C PHE A 28 5.52 -8.61 4.87
N HIS A 29 6.33 -9.17 3.99
CA HIS A 29 7.72 -9.45 4.35
C HIS A 29 8.58 -8.25 4.04
N TYR A 30 9.69 -8.13 4.70
CA TYR A 30 10.66 -7.09 4.39
C TYR A 30 11.09 -7.29 2.94
N ASP A 31 11.20 -6.23 2.21
CA ASP A 31 11.63 -6.22 0.81
C ASP A 31 10.62 -6.86 -0.13
N GLN A 32 9.42 -7.13 0.34
CA GLN A 32 8.41 -7.72 -0.52
C GLN A 32 7.93 -6.68 -1.52
N PRO A 33 7.86 -7.02 -2.81
CA PRO A 33 7.38 -6.06 -3.79
C PRO A 33 5.87 -5.89 -3.68
N LEU A 34 5.41 -4.67 -3.85
CA LEU A 34 3.99 -4.38 -3.85
C LEU A 34 3.65 -3.77 -5.19
N ARG A 35 2.59 -4.24 -5.81
CA ARG A 35 2.19 -3.77 -7.12
C ARG A 35 0.90 -3.00 -7.07
N GLU A 36 0.86 -1.89 -7.77
CA GLU A 36 -0.33 -1.05 -7.81
C GLU A 36 -1.54 -1.84 -8.29
N THR A 37 -1.35 -2.62 -9.34
CA THR A 37 -2.48 -3.32 -9.92
C THR A 37 -3.06 -4.36 -8.96
N THR A 38 -2.21 -5.03 -8.24
CA THR A 38 -2.66 -6.04 -7.29
C THR A 38 -3.47 -5.40 -6.17
N LEU A 39 -2.96 -4.31 -5.64
CA LEU A 39 -3.65 -3.66 -4.54
C LEU A 39 -4.91 -2.92 -5.02
N ALA A 40 -4.88 -2.39 -6.23
CA ALA A 40 -6.05 -1.75 -6.78
C ALA A 40 -7.20 -2.75 -6.87
N LYS A 41 -6.88 -3.98 -7.27
CA LYS A 41 -7.89 -5.00 -7.33
C LYS A 41 -8.37 -5.36 -5.94
N ARG A 42 -7.45 -5.49 -5.01
CA ARG A 42 -7.79 -5.87 -3.65
C ARG A 42 -8.75 -4.87 -3.03
N PHE A 43 -8.51 -3.58 -3.24
CA PHE A 43 -9.33 -2.55 -2.63
C PHE A 43 -10.49 -2.07 -3.50
N GLY A 44 -10.57 -2.55 -4.73
CA GLY A 44 -11.66 -2.13 -5.61
C GLY A 44 -11.56 -0.68 -6.03
N VAL A 45 -10.35 -0.18 -6.21
CA VAL A 45 -10.14 1.20 -6.62
C VAL A 45 -9.24 1.24 -7.84
N SER A 46 -9.10 2.41 -8.44
CA SER A 46 -8.18 2.56 -9.55
C SER A 46 -6.77 2.63 -8.99
N ARG A 47 -5.77 2.68 -9.84
CA ARG A 47 -4.39 2.69 -9.41
C ARG A 47 -3.94 4.01 -8.81
N GLY A 48 -4.63 5.10 -9.17
CA GLY A 48 -4.23 6.42 -8.68
C GLY A 48 -4.15 6.52 -7.17
N PRO A 49 -5.20 6.19 -6.46
CA PRO A 49 -5.15 6.23 -4.99
C PRO A 49 -4.10 5.31 -4.40
N ILE A 50 -3.84 4.17 -5.06
CA ILE A 50 -2.82 3.24 -4.59
C ILE A 50 -1.44 3.88 -4.75
N ARG A 51 -1.19 4.51 -5.90
CA ARG A 51 0.09 5.15 -6.14
C ARG A 51 0.31 6.26 -5.12
N ASP A 52 -0.73 7.05 -4.83
CA ASP A 52 -0.62 8.14 -3.88
C ASP A 52 -0.33 7.58 -2.49
N ALA A 53 -0.96 6.46 -2.14
CA ALA A 53 -0.73 5.83 -0.84
C ALA A 53 0.72 5.31 -0.76
N PHE A 54 1.22 4.74 -1.84
CA PHE A 54 2.60 4.26 -1.87
C PHE A 54 3.58 5.43 -1.65
N LEU A 55 3.32 6.57 -2.29
CA LEU A 55 4.20 7.71 -2.14
C LEU A 55 4.17 8.21 -0.69
N LYS A 56 3.00 8.25 -0.10
CA LYS A 56 2.89 8.71 1.26
C LYS A 56 3.61 7.76 2.21
N LEU A 57 3.42 6.46 2.04
CA LEU A 57 4.07 5.49 2.91
C LEU A 57 5.60 5.47 2.68
N SER A 58 6.04 5.77 1.46
CA SER A 58 7.46 5.86 1.18
C SER A 58 8.05 7.06 1.91
N GLN A 59 7.31 8.16 1.97
CA GLN A 59 7.77 9.33 2.67
C GLN A 59 7.87 9.06 4.17
N GLU A 60 7.06 8.13 4.67
CA GLU A 60 7.10 7.78 6.07
C GLU A 60 8.17 6.74 6.37
N GLY A 61 8.79 6.22 5.34
CA GLY A 61 9.83 5.21 5.54
C GLY A 61 9.32 3.79 5.59
N SER A 62 8.03 3.58 5.39
CA SER A 62 7.47 2.24 5.47
C SER A 62 7.69 1.47 4.17
N LEU A 63 7.80 2.17 3.06
CA LEU A 63 8.02 1.56 1.76
C LEU A 63 9.17 2.26 1.07
N VAL A 64 9.75 1.61 0.06
CA VAL A 64 10.79 2.20 -0.73
C VAL A 64 10.29 2.22 -2.16
N TYR A 65 10.32 3.35 -2.80
CA TYR A 65 9.91 3.46 -4.18
C TYR A 65 11.17 3.60 -5.03
N GLU A 66 11.39 2.65 -5.92
CA GLU A 66 12.55 2.67 -6.79
C GLU A 66 12.09 2.73 -8.23
N PRO A 67 12.56 3.69 -9.01
CA PRO A 67 12.05 3.93 -10.34
C PRO A 67 11.91 2.73 -11.25
N ASN A 68 12.83 1.86 -11.29
CA ASN A 68 12.75 0.72 -12.18
C ASN A 68 12.36 -0.56 -11.49
N ARG A 69 12.16 -0.53 -10.21
CA ARG A 69 11.86 -1.72 -9.47
C ARG A 69 10.52 -1.66 -8.74
N GLY A 70 9.91 -0.52 -8.78
CA GLY A 70 8.61 -0.34 -8.14
C GLY A 70 8.72 -0.12 -6.64
N VAL A 71 7.75 -0.58 -5.92
CA VAL A 71 7.66 -0.32 -4.51
C VAL A 71 7.92 -1.59 -3.74
N ARG A 72 8.70 -1.51 -2.68
CA ARG A 72 9.00 -2.66 -1.84
C ARG A 72 8.84 -2.29 -0.38
N VAL A 73 8.57 -3.27 0.44
CA VAL A 73 8.39 -3.07 1.86
C VAL A 73 9.72 -2.77 2.53
N GLN A 74 9.78 -1.64 3.22
CA GLN A 74 11.00 -1.24 3.84
C GLN A 74 10.87 -1.35 5.35
N SER A 75 9.71 -1.36 5.85
CA SER A 75 9.44 -1.28 7.19
C SER A 75 10.14 -2.23 7.97
N ALA A 76 11.05 -1.93 8.54
CA ALA A 76 11.75 -2.82 9.19
C ALA A 76 11.37 -2.92 10.51
N ILE A 77 10.33 -2.92 10.74
CA ILE A 77 9.92 -3.07 11.94
C ILE A 77 10.59 -3.96 12.65
N ALA A 78 10.71 -4.60 12.15
CA ALA A 78 11.28 -5.53 12.84
C ALA A 78 12.52 -5.36 13.29
N ASP A 79 12.70 -5.26 13.39
CA ASP A 79 13.72 -5.22 13.62
C ASP A 79 14.28 -5.00 14.55
N GLU A 80 13.95 -4.88 14.87
CA GLU A 80 14.38 -4.80 15.61
C GLU A 80 14.89 -5.31 16.25
N GLU A 81 15.07 -5.47 16.40
CA GLU A 81 15.56 -5.94 16.80
C GLU A 81 15.71 -6.17 17.23
#